data_4635ccbddc9eff02819738d6e2196840
#
_entry.id   4635ccbddc9eff02819738d6e2196840
#
_cell.length_a   1.000
_cell.length_b   1.000
_cell.length_c   1.000
_cell.angle_alpha   90.00
_cell.angle_beta   90.00
_cell.angle_gamma   90.00
#
_symmetry.space_group_name_H-M   'P 1'
#
loop_
_entity.id
_entity.type
_entity.pdbx_description
1 polymer ?
#
loop_
_entity_poly.entity_id
_entity_poly.type
_entity_poly.pdbx_seq_one_letter_code
_entity_poly.pdbx_strand_id
1 'polypeptide(L)'
;MDKILVVEDDKTVYSGIKKLLELQHYSVVIAQNGREALEKIDESFSLIIMDIMMPQLDGIETCRRMRERHSVPILFLSAKSEELDKLEGLEVGGDDYMTKPFSNMEPISKVKALIRRYRVYDSGSANRTNKDESIEADGLKLFTNRNKVEFNDDEIKLTGKEYEILKLLMKNPNRIYTIEMIYEMVWDEVFTYNAKNTVMVHIKNLRNKLIKACGDACIQTEWGRGYRFER
;
A
#
# COMPACT_ATOMS: atom_id res chain seq x y z
N MET A 1 -6.33 15.18 -12.61
CA MET A 1 -7.43 14.23 -12.40
C MET A 1 -6.78 12.88 -12.16
N ASP A 2 -7.08 12.19 -11.04
CA ASP A 2 -6.44 10.90 -10.75
C ASP A 2 -6.95 9.84 -11.71
N LYS A 3 -6.02 9.00 -12.16
CA LYS A 3 -6.27 7.89 -13.07
C LYS A 3 -6.21 6.58 -12.29
N ILE A 4 -7.27 5.79 -12.38
CA ILE A 4 -7.42 4.53 -11.66
C ILE A 4 -7.50 3.39 -12.66
N LEU A 5 -6.70 2.36 -12.48
CA LEU A 5 -6.81 1.10 -13.23
C LEU A 5 -7.71 0.14 -12.44
N VAL A 6 -8.79 -0.31 -13.05
CA VAL A 6 -9.67 -1.35 -12.49
C VAL A 6 -9.45 -2.62 -13.29
N VAL A 7 -8.98 -3.67 -12.61
CA VAL A 7 -8.66 -4.98 -13.18
C VAL A 7 -9.66 -5.98 -12.63
N GLU A 8 -10.62 -6.35 -13.46
CA GLU A 8 -11.78 -7.17 -13.07
C GLU A 8 -12.40 -7.77 -14.33
N ASP A 9 -12.69 -9.05 -14.36
CA ASP A 9 -13.26 -9.74 -15.51
C ASP A 9 -14.79 -9.70 -15.53
N ASP A 10 -15.47 -9.59 -14.38
CA ASP A 10 -16.92 -9.44 -14.31
C ASP A 10 -17.36 -8.02 -14.73
N LYS A 11 -18.06 -7.98 -15.89
CA LYS A 11 -18.59 -6.72 -16.44
C LYS A 11 -19.50 -5.96 -15.49
N THR A 12 -20.29 -6.66 -14.69
CA THR A 12 -21.22 -6.03 -13.75
C THR A 12 -20.44 -5.32 -12.65
N VAL A 13 -19.40 -5.98 -12.12
CA VAL A 13 -18.56 -5.46 -11.05
C VAL A 13 -17.76 -4.26 -11.54
N TYR A 14 -17.00 -4.40 -12.65
CA TYR A 14 -16.17 -3.29 -13.11
C TYR A 14 -16.99 -2.09 -13.59
N SER A 15 -18.18 -2.31 -14.21
CA SER A 15 -19.03 -1.21 -14.63
C SER A 15 -19.64 -0.45 -13.44
N GLY A 16 -19.97 -1.18 -12.36
CA GLY A 16 -20.42 -0.58 -11.10
C GLY A 16 -19.33 0.29 -10.46
N ILE A 17 -18.13 -0.26 -10.29
CA ILE A 17 -16.97 0.47 -9.74
C ILE A 17 -16.63 1.69 -10.60
N LYS A 18 -16.56 1.51 -11.93
CA LYS A 18 -16.28 2.60 -12.87
C LYS A 18 -17.26 3.76 -12.69
N LYS A 19 -18.55 3.47 -12.71
CA LYS A 19 -19.60 4.50 -12.55
C LYS A 19 -19.48 5.24 -11.22
N LEU A 20 -19.23 4.54 -10.11
CA LEU A 20 -19.06 5.13 -8.80
C LEU A 20 -17.84 6.08 -8.76
N LEU A 21 -16.72 5.66 -9.34
CA LEU A 21 -15.48 6.45 -9.33
C LEU A 21 -15.55 7.63 -10.30
N GLU A 22 -16.16 7.48 -11.47
CA GLU A 22 -16.36 8.59 -12.41
C GLU A 22 -17.27 9.69 -11.83
N LEU A 23 -18.30 9.33 -11.02
CA LEU A 23 -19.10 10.30 -10.26
C LEU A 23 -18.29 11.07 -9.21
N GLN A 24 -17.14 10.56 -8.80
CA GLN A 24 -16.19 11.23 -7.91
C GLN A 24 -15.05 11.93 -8.67
N HIS A 25 -15.23 12.14 -9.99
CA HIS A 25 -14.26 12.81 -10.87
C HIS A 25 -12.90 12.09 -11.01
N TYR A 26 -12.87 10.76 -10.91
CA TYR A 26 -11.71 9.96 -11.28
C TYR A 26 -11.75 9.57 -12.76
N SER A 27 -10.58 9.44 -13.39
CA SER A 27 -10.45 8.80 -14.71
C SER A 27 -10.26 7.31 -14.53
N VAL A 28 -11.11 6.48 -15.14
CA VAL A 28 -11.09 5.03 -14.93
C VAL A 28 -10.76 4.29 -16.21
N VAL A 29 -9.71 3.49 -16.17
CA VAL A 29 -9.31 2.56 -17.22
C VAL A 29 -9.62 1.14 -16.76
N ILE A 30 -10.17 0.31 -17.65
CA ILE A 30 -10.51 -1.07 -17.36
C ILE A 30 -9.50 -2.00 -18.01
N ALA A 31 -9.07 -3.03 -17.27
CA ALA A 31 -8.41 -4.22 -17.78
C ALA A 31 -9.23 -5.45 -17.35
N GLN A 32 -9.42 -6.42 -18.22
CA GLN A 32 -10.27 -7.58 -17.94
C GLN A 32 -9.49 -8.79 -17.41
N ASN A 33 -8.19 -8.69 -17.31
CA ASN A 33 -7.30 -9.71 -16.77
C ASN A 33 -5.93 -9.11 -16.45
N GLY A 34 -5.08 -9.88 -15.78
CA GLY A 34 -3.75 -9.42 -15.38
C GLY A 34 -2.80 -9.09 -16.54
N ARG A 35 -2.94 -9.76 -17.70
CA ARG A 35 -2.10 -9.46 -18.88
C ARG A 35 -2.39 -8.07 -19.42
N GLU A 36 -3.67 -7.76 -19.63
CA GLU A 36 -4.07 -6.42 -20.03
C GLU A 36 -3.65 -5.35 -19.01
N ALA A 37 -3.72 -5.67 -17.74
CA ALA A 37 -3.29 -4.77 -16.69
C ALA A 37 -1.80 -4.44 -16.79
N LEU A 38 -0.94 -5.44 -17.02
CA LEU A 38 0.51 -5.27 -17.20
C LEU A 38 0.86 -4.47 -18.47
N GLU A 39 0.05 -4.57 -19.52
CA GLU A 39 0.24 -3.79 -20.74
C GLU A 39 -0.21 -2.33 -20.60
N LYS A 40 -1.20 -2.06 -19.75
CA LYS A 40 -1.82 -0.73 -19.57
C LYS A 40 -1.18 0.11 -18.49
N ILE A 41 -0.51 -0.52 -17.51
CA ILE A 41 0.06 0.18 -16.35
C ILE A 41 1.21 1.10 -16.78
N ASP A 42 1.15 2.34 -16.30
CA ASP A 42 2.21 3.33 -16.42
C ASP A 42 2.26 4.23 -15.16
N GLU A 43 3.19 5.17 -15.13
CA GLU A 43 3.39 6.09 -14.00
C GLU A 43 2.25 7.12 -13.82
N SER A 44 1.32 7.21 -14.77
CA SER A 44 0.17 8.14 -14.68
C SER A 44 -0.95 7.65 -13.77
N PHE A 45 -0.93 6.37 -13.39
CA PHE A 45 -1.93 5.81 -12.49
C PHE A 45 -1.67 6.17 -11.03
N SER A 46 -2.73 6.58 -10.34
CA SER A 46 -2.69 6.92 -8.91
C SER A 46 -3.13 5.77 -8.01
N LEU A 47 -3.81 4.77 -8.57
CA LEU A 47 -4.31 3.59 -7.84
C LEU A 47 -4.67 2.48 -8.82
N ILE A 48 -4.53 1.24 -8.35
CA ILE A 48 -5.00 0.03 -9.02
C ILE A 48 -6.04 -0.63 -8.09
N ILE A 49 -7.21 -0.97 -8.63
CA ILE A 49 -8.18 -1.86 -8.00
C ILE A 49 -8.11 -3.18 -8.75
N MET A 50 -7.85 -4.29 -8.06
CA MET A 50 -7.53 -5.55 -8.70
C MET A 50 -8.28 -6.71 -8.07
N ASP A 51 -9.06 -7.44 -8.86
CA ASP A 51 -9.61 -8.71 -8.40
C ASP A 51 -8.49 -9.74 -8.25
N ILE A 52 -8.59 -10.56 -7.22
CA ILE A 52 -7.66 -11.67 -6.98
C ILE A 52 -7.92 -12.78 -8.00
N MET A 53 -9.19 -13.15 -8.17
CA MET A 53 -9.58 -14.31 -8.98
C MET A 53 -9.96 -13.89 -10.40
N MET A 54 -9.00 -13.96 -11.30
CA MET A 54 -9.21 -13.64 -12.72
C MET A 54 -8.66 -14.73 -13.63
N PRO A 55 -9.25 -14.90 -14.85
CA PRO A 55 -8.73 -15.84 -15.83
C PRO A 55 -7.39 -15.39 -16.41
N GLN A 56 -6.63 -16.33 -16.98
CA GLN A 56 -5.32 -16.16 -17.65
C GLN A 56 -4.18 -15.80 -16.71
N LEU A 57 -4.25 -14.68 -16.01
CA LEU A 57 -3.28 -14.23 -15.02
C LEU A 57 -4.05 -13.64 -13.84
N ASP A 58 -3.94 -14.30 -12.68
CA ASP A 58 -4.61 -13.89 -11.45
C ASP A 58 -4.05 -12.57 -10.89
N GLY A 59 -4.77 -11.98 -9.93
CA GLY A 59 -4.39 -10.69 -9.37
C GLY A 59 -3.13 -10.75 -8.53
N ILE A 60 -2.85 -11.86 -7.85
CA ILE A 60 -1.68 -12.03 -6.99
C ILE A 60 -0.41 -12.03 -7.82
N GLU A 61 -0.36 -12.86 -8.85
CA GLU A 61 0.79 -12.92 -9.77
C GLU A 61 0.94 -11.61 -10.57
N THR A 62 -0.18 -10.97 -10.94
CA THR A 62 -0.17 -9.65 -11.57
C THR A 62 0.47 -8.61 -10.66
N CYS A 63 0.07 -8.57 -9.38
CA CYS A 63 0.64 -7.67 -8.38
C CYS A 63 2.15 -7.91 -8.22
N ARG A 64 2.59 -9.18 -8.10
CA ARG A 64 4.01 -9.53 -7.97
C ARG A 64 4.84 -8.94 -9.11
N ARG A 65 4.39 -9.10 -10.37
CA ARG A 65 5.07 -8.54 -11.55
C ARG A 65 5.03 -7.01 -11.60
N MET A 66 3.91 -6.39 -11.20
CA MET A 66 3.81 -4.94 -11.12
C MET A 66 4.80 -4.37 -10.11
N ARG A 67 5.00 -5.03 -8.96
CA ARG A 67 5.91 -4.57 -7.90
C ARG A 67 7.39 -4.61 -8.26
N GLU A 68 7.77 -5.29 -9.33
CA GLU A 68 9.13 -5.21 -9.86
C GLU A 68 9.49 -3.80 -10.36
N ARG A 69 8.48 -3.04 -10.83
CA ARG A 69 8.69 -1.74 -11.50
C ARG A 69 7.87 -0.59 -10.92
N HIS A 70 6.70 -0.89 -10.34
CA HIS A 70 5.72 0.11 -9.92
C HIS A 70 5.42 0.05 -8.42
N SER A 71 5.35 1.22 -7.78
CA SER A 71 4.95 1.39 -6.38
C SER A 71 3.52 1.95 -6.21
N VAL A 72 2.76 2.07 -7.31
CA VAL A 72 1.36 2.54 -7.31
C VAL A 72 0.54 1.69 -6.34
N PRO A 73 -0.26 2.29 -5.44
CA PRO A 73 -1.04 1.52 -4.48
C PRO A 73 -2.02 0.56 -5.15
N ILE A 74 -2.15 -0.65 -4.57
CA ILE A 74 -3.04 -1.71 -5.05
C ILE A 74 -4.06 -2.04 -3.97
N LEU A 75 -5.34 -1.87 -4.31
CA LEU A 75 -6.49 -2.30 -3.53
C LEU A 75 -7.04 -3.61 -4.12
N PHE A 76 -6.91 -4.70 -3.38
CA PHE A 76 -7.47 -5.97 -3.83
C PHE A 76 -8.99 -6.08 -3.62
N LEU A 77 -9.65 -6.73 -4.57
CA LEU A 77 -11.02 -7.22 -4.41
C LEU A 77 -10.94 -8.72 -4.13
N SER A 78 -11.63 -9.20 -3.10
CA SER A 78 -11.64 -10.62 -2.76
C SER A 78 -13.04 -11.12 -2.43
N ALA A 79 -13.32 -12.40 -2.66
CA ALA A 79 -14.53 -13.03 -2.16
C ALA A 79 -14.48 -13.20 -0.63
N LYS A 80 -15.65 -13.23 0.03
CA LYS A 80 -15.78 -13.23 1.49
C LYS A 80 -15.15 -14.47 2.19
N SER A 81 -14.95 -15.55 1.44
CA SER A 81 -14.53 -16.86 1.97
C SER A 81 -13.02 -17.10 2.01
N GLU A 82 -12.21 -16.19 1.46
CA GLU A 82 -10.80 -16.45 1.16
C GLU A 82 -9.88 -15.56 2.00
N GLU A 83 -9.78 -15.86 3.31
CA GLU A 83 -8.84 -15.15 4.19
C GLU A 83 -7.37 -15.40 3.77
N LEU A 84 -7.06 -16.57 3.23
CA LEU A 84 -5.71 -16.90 2.76
C LEU A 84 -5.31 -16.04 1.56
N ASP A 85 -6.21 -15.82 0.60
CA ASP A 85 -5.92 -14.99 -0.58
C ASP A 85 -5.67 -13.53 -0.21
N LYS A 86 -6.37 -13.03 0.83
CA LYS A 86 -6.13 -11.67 1.35
C LYS A 86 -4.73 -11.53 1.93
N LEU A 87 -4.28 -12.53 2.67
CA LEU A 87 -2.93 -12.55 3.25
C LEU A 87 -1.89 -12.64 2.14
N GLU A 88 -2.07 -13.52 1.17
CA GLU A 88 -1.16 -13.68 0.04
C GLU A 88 -1.10 -12.39 -0.80
N GLY A 89 -2.24 -11.77 -1.10
CA GLY A 89 -2.30 -10.49 -1.80
C GLY A 89 -1.52 -9.38 -1.11
N LEU A 90 -1.62 -9.28 0.21
CA LEU A 90 -0.83 -8.32 0.99
C LEU A 90 0.66 -8.69 1.04
N GLU A 91 0.99 -9.99 1.12
CA GLU A 91 2.38 -10.47 1.13
C GLU A 91 3.13 -10.15 -0.18
N VAL A 92 2.45 -10.20 -1.32
CA VAL A 92 3.05 -9.83 -2.62
C VAL A 92 3.11 -8.32 -2.85
N GLY A 93 2.59 -7.51 -1.93
CA GLY A 93 2.73 -6.05 -1.95
C GLY A 93 1.44 -5.28 -2.22
N GLY A 94 0.27 -5.88 -2.03
CA GLY A 94 -1.00 -5.15 -1.95
C GLY A 94 -1.00 -4.19 -0.77
N ASP A 95 -1.68 -3.07 -0.89
CA ASP A 95 -1.73 -2.04 0.17
C ASP A 95 -2.96 -2.18 1.06
N ASP A 96 -4.06 -2.69 0.52
CA ASP A 96 -5.29 -2.94 1.25
C ASP A 96 -6.19 -3.91 0.47
N TYR A 97 -7.30 -4.34 1.06
CA TYR A 97 -8.28 -5.20 0.41
C TYR A 97 -9.72 -4.75 0.70
N MET A 98 -10.64 -5.16 -0.16
CA MET A 98 -12.08 -4.97 -0.02
C MET A 98 -12.80 -6.28 -0.36
N THR A 99 -13.82 -6.63 0.43
CA THR A 99 -14.51 -7.92 0.30
C THR A 99 -15.80 -7.79 -0.51
N LYS A 100 -15.98 -8.63 -1.52
CA LYS A 100 -17.25 -8.73 -2.27
C LYS A 100 -18.28 -9.53 -1.45
N PRO A 101 -19.56 -9.11 -1.36
CA PRO A 101 -20.11 -7.85 -1.88
C PRO A 101 -19.76 -6.65 -0.98
N PHE A 102 -19.50 -5.50 -1.58
CA PHE A 102 -19.20 -4.24 -0.90
C PHE A 102 -20.32 -3.22 -1.07
N SER A 103 -20.43 -2.29 -0.15
CA SER A 103 -21.34 -1.14 -0.26
C SER A 103 -20.82 -0.12 -1.27
N ASN A 104 -21.71 0.73 -1.83
CA ASN A 104 -21.30 1.76 -2.77
C ASN A 104 -20.31 2.80 -2.17
N MET A 105 -20.31 2.97 -0.85
CA MET A 105 -19.43 3.93 -0.17
C MET A 105 -18.05 3.37 0.11
N GLU A 106 -17.90 2.06 0.23
CA GLU A 106 -16.63 1.41 0.59
C GLU A 106 -15.52 1.63 -0.46
N PRO A 107 -15.75 1.39 -1.78
CA PRO A 107 -14.77 1.69 -2.79
C PRO A 107 -14.34 3.17 -2.77
N ILE A 108 -15.30 4.08 -2.62
CA ILE A 108 -15.03 5.52 -2.62
C ILE A 108 -14.13 5.92 -1.45
N SER A 109 -14.42 5.40 -0.25
CA SER A 109 -13.65 5.71 0.96
C SER A 109 -12.22 5.19 0.88
N LYS A 110 -12.05 3.91 0.50
CA LYS A 110 -10.74 3.27 0.36
C LYS A 110 -9.88 3.92 -0.74
N VAL A 111 -10.48 4.20 -1.89
CA VAL A 111 -9.82 4.90 -3.00
C VAL A 111 -9.34 6.28 -2.56
N LYS A 112 -10.19 7.08 -1.92
CA LYS A 112 -9.81 8.42 -1.41
C LYS A 112 -8.66 8.34 -0.41
N ALA A 113 -8.70 7.38 0.52
CA ALA A 113 -7.66 7.21 1.53
C ALA A 113 -6.32 6.82 0.89
N LEU A 114 -6.31 5.87 -0.05
CA LEU A 114 -5.10 5.40 -0.71
C LEU A 114 -4.49 6.48 -1.62
N ILE A 115 -5.29 7.15 -2.46
CA ILE A 115 -4.82 8.20 -3.37
C ILE A 115 -4.32 9.42 -2.59
N ARG A 116 -5.03 9.89 -1.55
CA ARG A 116 -4.59 11.01 -0.73
C ARG A 116 -3.18 10.79 -0.20
N ARG A 117 -2.90 9.61 0.29
CA ARG A 117 -1.57 9.23 0.78
C ARG A 117 -0.55 9.16 -0.33
N TYR A 118 -0.87 8.49 -1.44
CA TYR A 118 0.01 8.38 -2.59
C TYR A 118 0.42 9.76 -3.13
N ARG A 119 -0.52 10.71 -3.20
CA ARG A 119 -0.24 12.10 -3.61
C ARG A 119 0.64 12.84 -2.61
N VAL A 120 0.45 12.64 -1.32
CA VAL A 120 1.36 13.19 -0.30
C VAL A 120 2.76 12.65 -0.53
N TYR A 121 2.89 11.43 -1.06
CA TYR A 121 4.15 10.82 -1.45
C TYR A 121 4.74 11.45 -2.73
N ASP A 122 3.92 11.67 -3.77
CA ASP A 122 4.37 12.14 -5.08
C ASP A 122 4.58 13.67 -5.13
N SER A 123 3.76 14.45 -4.42
CA SER A 123 3.83 15.92 -4.41
C SER A 123 5.03 16.50 -3.64
N GLY A 124 5.84 15.70 -2.99
CA GLY A 124 7.12 16.10 -2.42
C GLY A 124 8.16 16.56 -3.45
N SER A 125 7.90 16.32 -4.76
CA SER A 125 8.85 16.61 -5.84
C SER A 125 8.76 18.00 -6.47
N ALA A 126 7.72 18.80 -6.22
CA ALA A 126 7.46 20.01 -7.01
C ALA A 126 7.18 21.30 -6.23
N ASN A 127 7.92 21.73 -5.28
CA ASN A 127 8.04 23.10 -4.76
C ASN A 127 8.18 23.16 -3.23
N ARG A 128 9.39 22.95 -2.74
CA ARG A 128 9.87 23.65 -1.53
C ARG A 128 11.40 23.67 -1.54
N THR A 129 11.97 24.81 -1.86
CA THR A 129 13.31 25.21 -1.41
C THR A 129 13.29 25.22 0.09
N ASN A 130 13.87 24.19 0.74
CA ASN A 130 14.58 24.27 2.02
C ASN A 130 14.75 22.88 2.61
N LYS A 131 16.01 22.60 3.00
CA LYS A 131 16.52 21.47 3.79
C LYS A 131 15.72 20.18 3.67
N ASP A 132 16.34 19.16 3.15
CA ASP A 132 15.82 17.78 3.23
C ASP A 132 15.49 17.46 4.67
N GLU A 133 14.19 17.48 5.02
CA GLU A 133 13.74 16.99 6.32
C GLU A 133 13.86 15.47 6.28
N SER A 134 14.87 14.95 6.95
CA SER A 134 15.08 13.52 7.12
C SER A 134 14.98 13.11 8.57
N ILE A 135 14.53 11.90 8.80
CA ILE A 135 14.64 11.19 10.06
C ILE A 135 15.77 10.19 9.89
N GLU A 136 16.80 10.28 10.72
CA GLU A 136 18.00 9.46 10.58
C GLU A 136 18.22 8.58 11.81
N ALA A 137 18.62 7.34 11.57
CA ALA A 137 19.01 6.38 12.59
C ALA A 137 20.04 5.39 12.00
N ASP A 138 21.27 5.40 12.52
CA ASP A 138 22.37 4.47 12.19
C ASP A 138 22.51 4.15 10.69
N GLY A 139 22.60 5.19 9.85
CA GLY A 139 22.75 5.07 8.41
C GLY A 139 21.45 4.91 7.65
N LEU A 140 20.33 4.64 8.32
CA LEU A 140 19.01 4.65 7.71
C LEU A 140 18.46 6.08 7.67
N LYS A 141 18.15 6.59 6.47
CA LYS A 141 17.61 7.93 6.24
C LYS A 141 16.24 7.85 5.60
N LEU A 142 15.26 8.45 6.26
CA LEU A 142 13.91 8.56 5.77
C LEU A 142 13.62 10.03 5.42
N PHE A 143 13.52 10.33 4.14
CA PHE A 143 13.23 11.67 3.61
C PHE A 143 11.73 11.94 3.60
N THR A 144 11.27 12.86 4.46
CA THR A 144 9.84 13.12 4.64
C THR A 144 9.22 13.94 3.49
N ASN A 145 10.05 14.67 2.76
CA ASN A 145 9.63 15.51 1.61
C ASN A 145 9.62 14.77 0.27
N ARG A 146 10.39 13.67 0.15
CA ARG A 146 10.52 12.87 -1.08
C ARG A 146 9.95 11.46 -0.93
N ASN A 147 9.49 11.10 0.27
CA ASN A 147 9.00 9.76 0.65
C ASN A 147 9.95 8.62 0.24
N LYS A 148 11.23 8.90 0.36
CA LYS A 148 12.33 8.02 0.01
C LYS A 148 13.00 7.50 1.27
N VAL A 149 13.46 6.26 1.21
CA VAL A 149 14.26 5.65 2.27
C VAL A 149 15.58 5.21 1.67
N GLU A 150 16.66 5.53 2.35
CA GLU A 150 18.04 5.16 1.95
C GLU A 150 18.77 4.54 3.13
N PHE A 151 19.66 3.62 2.84
CA PHE A 151 20.64 3.10 3.77
C PHE A 151 22.03 3.20 3.14
N ASN A 152 22.94 3.99 3.75
CA ASN A 152 24.28 4.28 3.23
C ASN A 152 24.25 4.74 1.75
N ASP A 153 23.32 5.63 1.41
CA ASP A 153 23.06 6.20 0.09
C ASP A 153 22.42 5.25 -0.94
N ASP A 154 22.16 3.99 -0.57
CA ASP A 154 21.41 3.04 -1.39
C ASP A 154 19.91 3.11 -1.10
N GLU A 155 19.09 3.22 -2.15
CA GLU A 155 17.64 3.34 -2.01
C GLU A 155 16.97 2.02 -1.63
N ILE A 156 16.11 2.07 -0.60
CA ILE A 156 15.24 0.95 -0.21
C ILE A 156 13.84 1.19 -0.79
N LYS A 157 13.42 0.39 -1.76
CA LYS A 157 12.09 0.47 -2.39
C LYS A 157 11.01 -0.06 -1.45
N LEU A 158 10.26 0.85 -0.84
CA LEU A 158 9.10 0.53 0.00
C LEU A 158 7.79 0.81 -0.73
N THR A 159 6.74 0.07 -0.38
CA THR A 159 5.37 0.47 -0.74
C THR A 159 4.93 1.65 0.13
N GLY A 160 3.86 2.34 -0.26
CA GLY A 160 3.37 3.49 0.50
C GLY A 160 3.06 3.16 1.96
N LYS A 161 2.46 1.98 2.22
CA LYS A 161 2.13 1.55 3.59
C LYS A 161 3.37 1.17 4.41
N GLU A 162 4.33 0.50 3.81
CA GLU A 162 5.61 0.18 4.46
C GLU A 162 6.36 1.45 4.85
N TYR A 163 6.39 2.44 3.95
CA TYR A 163 6.99 3.74 4.22
C TYR A 163 6.32 4.47 5.41
N GLU A 164 4.97 4.55 5.42
CA GLU A 164 4.27 5.22 6.53
C GLU A 164 4.43 4.49 7.87
N ILE A 165 4.46 3.17 7.87
CA ILE A 165 4.76 2.40 9.08
C ILE A 165 6.17 2.74 9.58
N LEU A 166 7.17 2.70 8.69
CA LEU A 166 8.54 3.02 9.06
C LEU A 166 8.66 4.44 9.60
N LYS A 167 8.06 5.41 8.91
CA LYS A 167 8.03 6.83 9.32
C LYS A 167 7.36 7.02 10.70
N LEU A 168 6.24 6.33 10.94
CA LEU A 168 5.55 6.37 12.23
C LEU A 168 6.46 5.89 13.35
N LEU A 169 7.12 4.76 13.15
CA LEU A 169 7.98 4.13 14.16
C LEU A 169 9.28 4.92 14.37
N MET A 170 9.92 5.41 13.30
CA MET A 170 11.17 6.20 13.38
C MET A 170 10.95 7.60 14.00
N LYS A 171 9.77 8.20 13.89
CA LYS A 171 9.48 9.50 14.53
C LYS A 171 9.61 9.47 16.04
N ASN A 172 9.35 8.34 16.67
CA ASN A 172 9.43 8.17 18.12
C ASN A 172 10.11 6.83 18.42
N PRO A 173 11.43 6.75 18.31
CA PRO A 173 12.19 5.54 18.62
C PRO A 173 11.88 5.05 20.04
N ASN A 174 11.85 3.75 20.23
CA ASN A 174 11.53 3.08 21.50
C ASN A 174 10.06 3.22 21.98
N ARG A 175 9.23 4.05 21.34
CA ARG A 175 7.79 4.05 21.62
C ARG A 175 7.15 2.78 21.05
N ILE A 176 6.36 2.11 21.89
CA ILE A 176 5.57 0.94 21.46
C ILE A 176 4.27 1.43 20.86
N TYR A 177 3.99 0.95 19.65
CA TYR A 177 2.72 1.18 18.95
C TYR A 177 1.96 -0.14 18.89
N THR A 178 0.72 -0.16 19.37
CA THR A 178 -0.14 -1.34 19.23
C THR A 178 -0.54 -1.53 17.77
N ILE A 179 -1.03 -2.72 17.41
CA ILE A 179 -1.50 -3.00 16.04
C ILE A 179 -2.65 -2.04 15.67
N GLU A 180 -3.55 -1.79 16.62
CA GLU A 180 -4.66 -0.87 16.46
C GLU A 180 -4.16 0.55 16.15
N MET A 181 -3.22 1.05 16.96
CA MET A 181 -2.63 2.39 16.74
C MET A 181 -1.96 2.49 15.37
N ILE A 182 -1.18 1.47 14.97
CA ILE A 182 -0.54 1.46 13.65
C ILE A 182 -1.60 1.50 12.55
N TYR A 183 -2.65 0.67 12.66
CA TYR A 183 -3.70 0.64 11.66
C TYR A 183 -4.41 1.99 11.55
N GLU A 184 -4.93 2.51 12.66
CA GLU A 184 -5.67 3.78 12.66
C GLU A 184 -4.81 4.95 12.17
N MET A 185 -3.54 5.02 12.56
CA MET A 185 -2.64 6.10 12.14
C MET A 185 -2.16 5.96 10.69
N VAL A 186 -2.02 4.73 10.18
CA VAL A 186 -1.49 4.49 8.83
C VAL A 186 -2.60 4.28 7.80
N TRP A 187 -3.75 3.71 8.14
CA TRP A 187 -4.89 3.54 7.22
C TRP A 187 -5.92 4.67 7.34
N ASP A 188 -5.92 5.41 8.46
CA ASP A 188 -6.90 6.48 8.76
C ASP A 188 -8.34 5.94 8.76
N GLU A 189 -8.49 4.72 9.25
CA GLU A 189 -9.74 3.96 9.36
C GLU A 189 -9.85 3.38 10.78
N VAL A 190 -11.07 3.15 11.23
CA VAL A 190 -11.31 2.49 12.52
C VAL A 190 -10.80 1.06 12.47
N PHE A 191 -10.04 0.65 13.47
CA PHE A 191 -9.51 -0.70 13.56
C PHE A 191 -10.62 -1.74 13.63
N THR A 192 -10.48 -2.80 12.84
CA THR A 192 -11.34 -3.98 12.87
C THR A 192 -10.49 -5.23 13.12
N TYR A 193 -11.10 -6.30 13.65
CA TYR A 193 -10.37 -7.53 13.94
C TYR A 193 -9.61 -8.07 12.70
N ASN A 194 -10.21 -7.96 11.53
CA ASN A 194 -9.59 -8.40 10.26
C ASN A 194 -8.38 -7.54 9.86
N ALA A 195 -8.32 -6.28 10.30
CA ALA A 195 -7.21 -5.38 9.99
C ALA A 195 -5.88 -5.78 10.69
N LYS A 196 -5.95 -6.63 11.71
CA LYS A 196 -4.77 -7.14 12.41
C LYS A 196 -3.78 -7.79 11.46
N ASN A 197 -4.26 -8.66 10.59
CA ASN A 197 -3.43 -9.39 9.64
C ASN A 197 -2.78 -8.44 8.62
N THR A 198 -3.50 -7.40 8.19
CA THR A 198 -2.97 -6.37 7.28
C THR A 198 -1.73 -5.70 7.85
N VAL A 199 -1.77 -5.23 9.11
CA VAL A 199 -0.60 -4.62 9.76
C VAL A 199 0.55 -5.61 9.89
N MET A 200 0.27 -6.84 10.33
CA MET A 200 1.31 -7.86 10.54
C MET A 200 2.05 -8.21 9.24
N VAL A 201 1.35 -8.30 8.12
CA VAL A 201 1.96 -8.59 6.81
C VAL A 201 2.84 -7.44 6.35
N HIS A 202 2.36 -6.19 6.44
CA HIS A 202 3.19 -5.04 6.08
C HIS A 202 4.44 -4.90 6.96
N ILE A 203 4.34 -5.17 8.27
CA ILE A 203 5.51 -5.21 9.17
C ILE A 203 6.49 -6.32 8.75
N LYS A 204 5.99 -7.53 8.40
CA LYS A 204 6.83 -8.64 7.90
C LYS A 204 7.57 -8.24 6.63
N ASN A 205 6.85 -7.68 5.65
CA ASN A 205 7.43 -7.25 4.38
C ASN A 205 8.47 -6.14 4.56
N LEU A 206 8.15 -5.15 5.39
CA LEU A 206 9.06 -4.06 5.73
C LEU A 206 10.34 -4.59 6.39
N ARG A 207 10.22 -5.48 7.37
CA ARG A 207 11.38 -6.13 8.01
C ARG A 207 12.26 -6.85 7.00
N ASN A 208 11.68 -7.63 6.10
CA ASN A 208 12.45 -8.36 5.09
C ASN A 208 13.26 -7.40 4.19
N LYS A 209 12.68 -6.25 3.81
CA LYS A 209 13.37 -5.24 3.02
C LYS A 209 14.48 -4.54 3.81
N LEU A 210 14.25 -4.22 5.08
CA LEU A 210 15.26 -3.64 5.97
C LEU A 210 16.40 -4.63 6.23
N ILE A 211 16.11 -5.90 6.54
CA ILE A 211 17.14 -6.93 6.72
C ILE A 211 18.02 -7.05 5.47
N LYS A 212 17.40 -7.07 4.29
CA LYS A 212 18.14 -7.16 3.02
C LYS A 212 19.06 -5.97 2.78
N ALA A 213 18.65 -4.77 3.17
CA ALA A 213 19.39 -3.53 2.93
C ALA A 213 20.39 -3.21 4.05
N CYS A 214 19.97 -3.38 5.31
CA CYS A 214 20.70 -2.92 6.49
C CYS A 214 21.34 -4.06 7.30
N GLY A 215 21.02 -5.32 6.99
CA GLY A 215 21.41 -6.48 7.82
C GLY A 215 20.58 -6.65 9.09
N ASP A 216 19.70 -5.70 9.42
CA ASP A 216 18.85 -5.70 10.61
C ASP A 216 17.43 -5.21 10.24
N ALA A 217 16.41 -5.76 10.93
CA ALA A 217 15.01 -5.35 10.74
C ALA A 217 14.69 -3.97 11.34
N CYS A 218 15.45 -3.50 12.33
CA CYS A 218 15.25 -2.25 13.06
C CYS A 218 13.88 -2.09 13.73
N ILE A 219 13.01 -3.09 13.61
CA ILE A 219 11.66 -3.10 14.17
C ILE A 219 11.53 -4.29 15.11
N GLN A 220 11.36 -4.02 16.39
CA GLN A 220 11.21 -5.05 17.42
C GLN A 220 9.74 -5.34 17.69
N THR A 221 9.46 -6.63 18.03
CA THR A 221 8.14 -7.05 18.51
C THR A 221 8.15 -7.03 20.01
N GLU A 222 7.28 -6.26 20.61
CA GLU A 222 6.97 -6.31 22.02
C GLU A 222 5.76 -7.24 22.23
N TRP A 223 6.00 -8.46 22.63
CA TRP A 223 4.98 -9.50 22.73
C TRP A 223 3.77 -9.07 23.55
N GLY A 224 2.59 -9.19 22.97
CA GLY A 224 1.33 -8.76 23.57
C GLY A 224 1.12 -7.25 23.62
N ARG A 225 2.06 -6.41 23.14
CA ARG A 225 2.01 -4.94 23.20
C ARG A 225 2.06 -4.25 21.84
N GLY A 226 2.82 -4.79 20.87
CA GLY A 226 2.93 -4.17 19.54
C GLY A 226 4.34 -4.15 18.98
N TYR A 227 4.69 -3.05 18.32
CA TYR A 227 5.96 -2.86 17.62
C TYR A 227 6.62 -1.54 18.00
N ARG A 228 7.95 -1.50 17.97
CA ARG A 228 8.74 -0.28 18.13
C ARG A 228 9.91 -0.27 17.15
N PHE A 229 10.41 0.91 16.83
CA PHE A 229 11.70 1.07 16.17
C PHE A 229 12.80 1.02 17.21
N GLU A 230 13.82 0.21 16.97
CA GLU A 230 14.99 0.08 17.82
C GLU A 230 16.22 -0.06 16.93
N ARG A 231 17.06 0.96 16.99
CA ARG A 231 18.36 0.95 16.36
C ARG A 231 19.28 1.96 17.05
#